data_78198139fbd2a5e1ab4384a7c882578e
#
_entry.id   78198139fbd2a5e1ab4384a7c882578e
#
_cell.length_a   1.000
_cell.length_b   1.000
_cell.length_c   1.000
_cell.angle_alpha   90.00
_cell.angle_beta   90.00
_cell.angle_gamma   90.00
#
_symmetry.space_group_name_H-M   'P 1'
#
loop_
_entity.id
_entity.type
_entity.pdbx_description
1 polymer ?
#
loop_
_entity_poly.entity_id
_entity_poly.type
_entity_poly.pdbx_seq_one_letter_code
_entity_poly.pdbx_strand_id
1 'polypeptide(L)'
;MIISTKLNNGESIELEVGILDDSILTNIENSMKSQGYEGPVYGFEIEGLESLTDNTIEVSATLEGNSKFLNQNVKVYSFDKVANTFKCIGVANVNQDYNITFNIKACGVFFIALLNAPIYDSNAMTLSFSDSFDYEGAPNSEVWGYDIGNNDGWGNGELEYYTNSLDNVSVKDGELSITVKNQAMDGFNYTSGRLKSLKSWTYGKFEVSAKLPKGEGLWPAIWLLPTDDCYGAWPNSGEIDVMECTGKTQNYIHGSLQTEARNFKAAAGDQTAQIEILDDYSEFHTYGLVWTPEYITILVDGIEYFKSQRDLAQPLNTKEFPFVQAFHLMLNVAVGGSMGGSIIDTSALPQSMVINSIKVYDLGLENFSLNANPVSTYVTPVSDSQVVLQSDFQNLDVIGCESYIDTPTASANVIFNTETKTMDTIIDNAGDANWNIQLYYSDLTLEGGQEYTYNVTLTSTIDRIVYVGIQDTSVGSPYFLNEQKLTANEKTVISGVYTQKQTVNDDISIIVYMGSAQGTLEPHTISVSSISIEKKD
;
A
#
# COMPACT_ATOMS: atom_id res chain seq x y z
N MET A 1 27.74 -15.56 -19.43
CA MET A 1 26.26 -15.68 -19.56
C MET A 1 25.96 -16.17 -20.97
N ILE A 2 25.08 -17.15 -21.14
CA ILE A 2 24.61 -17.60 -22.46
C ILE A 2 23.18 -17.05 -22.59
N ILE A 3 22.91 -16.30 -23.66
CA ILE A 3 21.57 -15.83 -23.98
C ILE A 3 21.16 -16.38 -25.33
N SER A 4 19.98 -16.96 -25.41
CA SER A 4 19.34 -17.33 -26.66
C SER A 4 18.07 -16.50 -26.83
N THR A 5 17.79 -16.12 -28.07
CA THR A 5 16.63 -15.30 -28.42
C THR A 5 15.82 -15.98 -29.52
N LYS A 6 14.49 -15.85 -29.41
CA LYS A 6 13.54 -16.49 -30.33
C LYS A 6 12.32 -15.58 -30.49
N LEU A 7 11.82 -15.46 -31.71
CA LEU A 7 10.54 -14.81 -31.93
C LEU A 7 9.39 -15.68 -31.41
N ASN A 8 8.30 -15.06 -30.97
CA ASN A 8 7.11 -15.76 -30.48
C ASN A 8 6.44 -16.68 -31.54
N ASN A 9 6.74 -16.49 -32.84
CA ASN A 9 6.31 -17.37 -33.93
C ASN A 9 7.21 -18.62 -34.09
N GLY A 10 8.27 -18.77 -33.27
CA GLY A 10 9.19 -19.91 -33.26
C GLY A 10 10.41 -19.75 -34.14
N GLU A 11 10.58 -18.67 -34.87
CA GLU A 11 11.79 -18.38 -35.66
C GLU A 11 12.93 -17.95 -34.75
N SER A 12 14.15 -18.51 -34.99
CA SER A 12 15.35 -18.09 -34.28
C SER A 12 15.83 -16.72 -34.82
N ILE A 13 16.22 -15.85 -33.91
CA ILE A 13 16.80 -14.57 -34.22
C ILE A 13 18.17 -14.49 -33.54
N GLU A 14 19.19 -14.09 -34.26
CA GLU A 14 20.50 -13.81 -33.69
C GLU A 14 20.57 -12.34 -33.28
N LEU A 15 20.81 -12.11 -32.00
CA LEU A 15 20.97 -10.79 -31.41
C LEU A 15 22.33 -10.76 -30.69
N GLU A 16 22.96 -9.60 -30.71
CA GLU A 16 24.18 -9.40 -29.91
C GLU A 16 23.78 -9.17 -28.44
N VAL A 17 24.46 -9.88 -27.55
CA VAL A 17 24.25 -9.76 -26.11
C VAL A 17 25.54 -9.40 -25.42
N GLY A 18 25.55 -8.25 -24.77
CA GLY A 18 26.66 -7.71 -24.01
C GLY A 18 26.48 -7.81 -22.50
N ILE A 19 27.60 -7.93 -21.79
CA ILE A 19 27.63 -7.68 -20.33
C ILE A 19 27.59 -6.16 -20.15
N LEU A 20 26.81 -5.67 -19.20
CA LEU A 20 26.76 -4.24 -18.89
C LEU A 20 28.12 -3.72 -18.44
N ASP A 21 28.41 -2.51 -18.87
CA ASP A 21 29.53 -1.71 -18.34
C ASP A 21 29.32 -1.48 -16.83
N ASP A 22 30.41 -1.58 -16.06
CA ASP A 22 30.37 -1.40 -14.60
C ASP A 22 29.75 -0.06 -14.17
N SER A 23 29.88 0.98 -14.99
CA SER A 23 29.30 2.31 -14.72
C SER A 23 27.77 2.30 -14.83
N ILE A 24 27.24 1.58 -15.81
CA ILE A 24 25.78 1.43 -15.99
C ILE A 24 25.20 0.59 -14.85
N LEU A 25 25.84 -0.53 -14.52
CA LEU A 25 25.43 -1.39 -13.43
C LEU A 25 25.43 -0.64 -12.09
N THR A 26 26.47 0.17 -11.83
CA THR A 26 26.56 1.03 -10.65
C THR A 26 25.41 2.05 -10.59
N ASN A 27 25.04 2.66 -11.73
CA ASN A 27 23.92 3.59 -11.78
C ASN A 27 22.58 2.90 -11.45
N ILE A 28 22.34 1.71 -12.02
CA ILE A 28 21.16 0.89 -11.73
C ILE A 28 21.12 0.56 -10.23
N GLU A 29 22.21 0.05 -9.66
CA GLU A 29 22.28 -0.30 -8.24
C GLU A 29 22.04 0.91 -7.33
N ASN A 30 22.59 2.08 -7.65
CA ASN A 30 22.35 3.30 -6.89
C ASN A 30 20.88 3.75 -6.97
N SER A 31 20.28 3.65 -8.15
CA SER A 31 18.86 3.98 -8.34
C SER A 31 17.96 3.01 -7.55
N MET A 32 18.26 1.71 -7.56
CA MET A 32 17.52 0.71 -6.78
C MET A 32 17.68 0.94 -5.27
N LYS A 33 18.88 1.27 -4.80
CA LYS A 33 19.16 1.61 -3.40
C LYS A 33 18.41 2.86 -2.94
N SER A 34 18.29 3.87 -3.80
CA SER A 34 17.53 5.09 -3.48
C SER A 34 16.03 4.83 -3.24
N GLN A 35 15.55 3.68 -3.67
CA GLN A 35 14.17 3.19 -3.48
C GLN A 35 14.09 2.09 -2.39
N GLY A 36 15.12 1.95 -1.55
CA GLY A 36 15.14 1.01 -0.43
C GLY A 36 15.47 -0.44 -0.79
N TYR A 37 15.92 -0.72 -2.04
CA TYR A 37 16.31 -2.07 -2.44
C TYR A 37 17.82 -2.29 -2.25
N GLU A 38 18.21 -3.30 -1.48
CA GLU A 38 19.61 -3.66 -1.21
C GLU A 38 20.04 -5.00 -1.82
N GLY A 39 19.14 -5.66 -2.55
CA GLY A 39 19.39 -6.97 -3.13
C GLY A 39 20.38 -6.94 -4.31
N PRO A 40 20.79 -8.11 -4.78
CA PRO A 40 21.66 -8.23 -5.96
C PRO A 40 20.91 -7.84 -7.23
N VAL A 41 21.63 -7.18 -8.14
CA VAL A 41 21.18 -6.84 -9.49
C VAL A 41 22.07 -7.55 -10.51
N TYR A 42 21.46 -8.07 -11.57
CA TYR A 42 22.18 -8.71 -12.67
C TYR A 42 21.75 -8.08 -13.99
N GLY A 43 22.66 -7.44 -14.69
CA GLY A 43 22.36 -6.64 -15.87
C GLY A 43 23.02 -7.14 -17.15
N PHE A 44 22.37 -6.91 -18.30
CA PHE A 44 22.84 -7.25 -19.65
C PHE A 44 22.21 -6.34 -20.70
N GLU A 45 22.84 -6.25 -21.85
CA GLU A 45 22.36 -5.49 -23.00
C GLU A 45 22.07 -6.42 -24.17
N ILE A 46 20.97 -6.19 -24.86
CA ILE A 46 20.60 -6.88 -26.10
C ILE A 46 20.55 -5.84 -27.21
N GLU A 47 21.33 -6.02 -28.26
CA GLU A 47 21.42 -5.15 -29.42
C GLU A 47 20.92 -5.86 -30.70
N GLY A 48 20.48 -5.10 -31.70
CA GLY A 48 20.18 -5.62 -33.04
C GLY A 48 18.84 -5.23 -33.64
N LEU A 49 17.84 -4.80 -32.83
CA LEU A 49 16.55 -4.36 -33.34
C LEU A 49 16.02 -3.14 -32.59
N GLU A 50 15.52 -2.13 -33.30
CA GLU A 50 15.00 -0.92 -32.66
C GLU A 50 13.63 -1.14 -32.02
N SER A 51 12.72 -1.89 -32.66
CA SER A 51 11.42 -2.28 -32.06
C SER A 51 10.70 -3.33 -32.91
N LEU A 52 9.77 -4.08 -32.29
CA LEU A 52 8.84 -4.98 -32.95
C LEU A 52 7.40 -4.47 -32.76
N THR A 53 6.65 -4.32 -33.84
CA THR A 53 5.28 -3.77 -33.80
C THR A 53 4.26 -4.78 -33.28
N ASP A 54 4.33 -6.05 -33.66
CA ASP A 54 3.32 -7.07 -33.34
C ASP A 54 3.89 -8.38 -32.76
N ASN A 55 5.20 -8.49 -32.59
CA ASN A 55 5.87 -9.67 -32.08
C ASN A 55 6.63 -9.38 -30.78
N THR A 56 6.85 -10.40 -30.00
CA THR A 56 7.78 -10.35 -28.86
C THR A 56 8.96 -11.27 -29.11
N ILE A 57 10.09 -10.95 -28.51
CA ILE A 57 11.27 -11.78 -28.48
C ILE A 57 11.27 -12.51 -27.15
N GLU A 58 11.24 -13.84 -27.18
CA GLU A 58 11.50 -14.67 -26.03
C GLU A 58 13.00 -14.68 -25.77
N VAL A 59 13.42 -14.25 -24.61
CA VAL A 59 14.81 -14.24 -24.14
C VAL A 59 14.99 -15.33 -23.11
N SER A 60 15.89 -16.26 -23.35
CA SER A 60 16.33 -17.23 -22.35
C SER A 60 17.77 -16.92 -21.96
N ALA A 61 17.99 -16.66 -20.68
CA ALA A 61 19.31 -16.31 -20.15
C ALA A 61 19.73 -17.24 -19.02
N THR A 62 21.02 -17.61 -18.98
CA THR A 62 21.61 -18.40 -17.90
C THR A 62 22.39 -17.47 -16.97
N LEU A 63 22.01 -17.43 -15.69
CA LEU A 63 22.57 -16.55 -14.65
C LEU A 63 23.70 -17.25 -13.87
N GLU A 64 24.69 -17.80 -14.55
CA GLU A 64 25.75 -18.57 -13.93
C GLU A 64 26.47 -17.79 -12.81
N GLY A 65 26.69 -18.47 -11.68
CA GLY A 65 27.53 -17.98 -10.58
C GLY A 65 26.81 -17.12 -9.53
N ASN A 66 25.51 -16.87 -9.64
CA ASN A 66 24.77 -16.12 -8.63
C ASN A 66 23.72 -16.99 -7.93
N SER A 67 24.14 -17.71 -6.87
CA SER A 67 23.28 -18.62 -6.10
C SER A 67 22.08 -17.95 -5.45
N LYS A 68 22.12 -16.62 -5.23
CA LYS A 68 21.02 -15.86 -4.64
C LYS A 68 19.75 -15.84 -5.50
N PHE A 69 19.89 -16.05 -6.81
CA PHE A 69 18.76 -16.11 -7.73
C PHE A 69 18.18 -17.52 -7.93
N LEU A 70 18.89 -18.57 -7.49
CA LEU A 70 18.51 -19.96 -7.75
C LEU A 70 17.12 -20.28 -7.17
N ASN A 71 16.22 -20.81 -8.01
CA ASN A 71 14.83 -21.13 -7.66
C ASN A 71 14.01 -19.93 -7.12
N GLN A 72 14.45 -18.69 -7.39
CA GLN A 72 13.75 -17.49 -6.98
C GLN A 72 12.86 -16.96 -8.11
N ASN A 73 11.76 -16.33 -7.74
CA ASN A 73 11.06 -15.42 -8.63
C ASN A 73 11.81 -14.09 -8.66
N VAL A 74 12.01 -13.55 -9.85
CA VAL A 74 12.75 -12.32 -10.09
C VAL A 74 11.92 -11.36 -10.91
N LYS A 75 12.09 -10.07 -10.69
CA LYS A 75 11.58 -9.02 -11.57
C LYS A 75 12.61 -8.71 -12.66
N VAL A 76 12.10 -8.56 -13.88
CA VAL A 76 12.90 -8.16 -15.05
C VAL A 76 12.56 -6.71 -15.38
N TYR A 77 13.60 -5.91 -15.58
CA TYR A 77 13.48 -4.48 -15.86
C TYR A 77 14.15 -4.13 -17.19
N SER A 78 13.58 -3.15 -17.91
CA SER A 78 14.27 -2.39 -18.94
C SER A 78 14.87 -1.11 -18.33
N PHE A 79 16.04 -0.68 -18.82
CA PHE A 79 16.73 0.52 -18.35
C PHE A 79 17.00 1.48 -19.49
N ASP A 80 16.56 2.74 -19.34
CA ASP A 80 16.86 3.83 -20.26
C ASP A 80 18.17 4.52 -19.83
N LYS A 81 19.25 4.32 -20.62
CA LYS A 81 20.55 4.92 -20.34
C LYS A 81 20.57 6.44 -20.43
N VAL A 82 19.68 7.05 -21.24
CA VAL A 82 19.64 8.49 -21.47
C VAL A 82 18.87 9.19 -20.35
N ALA A 83 17.69 8.68 -20.04
CA ALA A 83 16.85 9.20 -18.96
C ALA A 83 17.34 8.77 -17.58
N ASN A 84 18.21 7.76 -17.48
CA ASN A 84 18.64 7.11 -16.25
C ASN A 84 17.45 6.61 -15.40
N THR A 85 16.47 6.00 -16.07
CA THR A 85 15.24 5.48 -15.47
C THR A 85 15.06 4.01 -15.84
N PHE A 86 14.25 3.28 -15.05
CA PHE A 86 13.95 1.88 -15.34
C PHE A 86 12.46 1.58 -15.21
N LYS A 87 12.01 0.51 -15.87
CA LYS A 87 10.64 0.02 -15.83
C LYS A 87 10.64 -1.49 -15.58
N CYS A 88 9.80 -1.97 -14.66
CA CYS A 88 9.57 -3.40 -14.55
C CYS A 88 8.76 -3.89 -15.75
N ILE A 89 9.27 -4.88 -16.48
CA ILE A 89 8.63 -5.44 -17.67
C ILE A 89 8.05 -6.85 -17.45
N GLY A 90 8.31 -7.47 -16.31
CA GLY A 90 7.76 -8.77 -15.99
C GLY A 90 8.40 -9.44 -14.78
N VAL A 91 7.88 -10.63 -14.49
CA VAL A 91 8.40 -11.55 -13.48
C VAL A 91 8.78 -12.85 -14.17
N ALA A 92 9.92 -13.41 -13.81
CA ALA A 92 10.40 -14.69 -14.31
C ALA A 92 10.87 -15.57 -13.14
N ASN A 93 10.88 -16.89 -13.34
CA ASN A 93 11.46 -17.83 -12.37
C ASN A 93 12.86 -18.26 -12.82
N VAL A 94 13.80 -18.28 -11.90
CA VAL A 94 15.15 -18.83 -12.12
C VAL A 94 15.10 -20.31 -11.77
N ASN A 95 15.22 -21.18 -12.76
CA ASN A 95 15.14 -22.63 -12.57
C ASN A 95 16.42 -23.21 -11.94
N GLN A 96 16.43 -24.55 -11.73
CA GLN A 96 17.55 -25.26 -11.12
C GLN A 96 18.87 -25.19 -11.93
N ASP A 97 18.77 -24.88 -13.22
CA ASP A 97 19.91 -24.71 -14.12
C ASP A 97 20.32 -23.24 -14.25
N TYR A 98 19.85 -22.37 -13.36
CA TYR A 98 20.04 -20.90 -13.39
C TYR A 98 19.47 -20.22 -14.64
N ASN A 99 18.54 -20.84 -15.36
CA ASN A 99 17.93 -20.25 -16.53
C ASN A 99 16.68 -19.47 -16.17
N ILE A 100 16.50 -18.31 -16.82
CA ILE A 100 15.27 -17.55 -16.85
C ILE A 100 14.78 -17.43 -18.29
N THR A 101 13.47 -17.28 -18.45
CA THR A 101 12.85 -16.95 -19.74
C THR A 101 11.85 -15.82 -19.54
N PHE A 102 11.90 -14.82 -20.42
CA PHE A 102 11.02 -13.66 -20.40
C PHE A 102 10.86 -13.07 -21.79
N ASN A 103 9.85 -12.21 -21.99
CA ASN A 103 9.57 -11.60 -23.28
C ASN A 103 9.91 -10.11 -23.29
N ILE A 104 10.49 -9.64 -24.40
CA ILE A 104 10.76 -8.21 -24.67
C ILE A 104 10.12 -7.78 -26.00
N LYS A 105 9.86 -6.48 -26.15
CA LYS A 105 9.33 -5.88 -27.40
C LYS A 105 10.35 -5.07 -28.17
N ALA A 106 11.47 -4.75 -27.57
CA ALA A 106 12.58 -4.00 -28.18
C ALA A 106 13.90 -4.44 -27.55
N CYS A 107 14.99 -4.31 -28.28
CA CYS A 107 16.33 -4.45 -27.73
C CYS A 107 16.67 -3.28 -26.81
N GLY A 108 17.65 -3.45 -25.94
CA GLY A 108 18.08 -2.45 -24.99
C GLY A 108 18.79 -3.03 -23.78
N VAL A 109 18.87 -2.25 -22.73
CA VAL A 109 19.47 -2.66 -21.46
C VAL A 109 18.39 -3.25 -20.55
N PHE A 110 18.71 -4.39 -19.97
CA PHE A 110 17.84 -5.10 -19.04
C PHE A 110 18.61 -5.46 -17.78
N PHE A 111 17.89 -5.54 -16.67
CA PHE A 111 18.44 -6.11 -15.45
C PHE A 111 17.40 -6.92 -14.68
N ILE A 112 17.89 -7.74 -13.78
CA ILE A 112 17.12 -8.67 -12.98
C ILE A 112 17.39 -8.37 -11.52
N ALA A 113 16.33 -8.33 -10.72
CA ALA A 113 16.39 -8.20 -9.27
C ALA A 113 15.43 -9.18 -8.61
N LEU A 114 15.58 -9.45 -7.31
CA LEU A 114 14.69 -10.33 -6.57
C LEU A 114 13.24 -9.78 -6.56
N LEU A 115 12.27 -10.62 -6.27
CA LEU A 115 10.85 -10.29 -6.37
C LEU A 115 10.42 -9.11 -5.47
N ASN A 116 11.08 -8.92 -4.33
CA ASN A 116 10.84 -7.79 -3.42
C ASN A 116 11.40 -6.44 -3.90
N ALA A 117 12.09 -6.40 -5.05
CA ALA A 117 12.51 -5.14 -5.65
C ALA A 117 11.31 -4.28 -6.09
N PRO A 118 11.45 -2.94 -6.19
CA PRO A 118 10.37 -2.07 -6.64
C PRO A 118 9.91 -2.45 -8.05
N ILE A 119 8.59 -2.39 -8.28
CA ILE A 119 7.98 -2.70 -9.58
C ILE A 119 8.08 -1.53 -10.57
N TYR A 120 8.32 -0.32 -10.10
CA TYR A 120 8.45 0.89 -10.90
C TYR A 120 9.53 1.80 -10.32
N ASP A 121 10.07 2.69 -11.16
CA ASP A 121 10.97 3.77 -10.72
C ASP A 121 10.15 5.03 -10.44
N SER A 122 10.17 5.53 -9.20
CA SER A 122 9.48 6.78 -8.83
C SER A 122 9.97 7.99 -9.64
N ASN A 123 11.21 7.96 -10.16
CA ASN A 123 11.73 9.00 -11.03
C ASN A 123 11.23 8.90 -12.48
N ALA A 124 10.71 7.73 -12.89
CA ALA A 124 10.13 7.50 -14.21
C ALA A 124 8.63 7.78 -14.26
N MET A 125 7.99 8.11 -13.13
CA MET A 125 6.58 8.45 -13.12
C MET A 125 6.31 9.70 -13.95
N THR A 126 5.30 9.62 -14.82
CA THR A 126 4.87 10.74 -15.64
C THR A 126 3.46 11.15 -15.30
N LEU A 127 3.19 12.47 -15.20
CA LEU A 127 1.84 12.98 -14.98
C LEU A 127 0.97 12.66 -16.21
N SER A 128 -0.01 11.78 -16.05
CA SER A 128 -0.92 11.34 -17.13
C SER A 128 -2.25 12.06 -17.12
N PHE A 129 -2.63 12.64 -15.97
CA PHE A 129 -3.85 13.41 -15.81
C PHE A 129 -3.71 14.36 -14.61
N SER A 130 -4.29 15.57 -14.76
CA SER A 130 -4.51 16.47 -13.63
C SER A 130 -5.73 17.34 -13.86
N ASP A 131 -6.45 17.65 -12.78
CA ASP A 131 -7.44 18.73 -12.73
C ASP A 131 -7.15 19.55 -11.47
N SER A 132 -6.85 20.84 -11.65
CA SER A 132 -6.61 21.84 -10.60
C SER A 132 -7.78 22.80 -10.45
N PHE A 133 -8.88 22.55 -11.19
CA PHE A 133 -10.12 23.30 -11.11
C PHE A 133 -9.96 24.82 -11.35
N ASP A 134 -9.02 25.20 -12.23
CA ASP A 134 -8.71 26.60 -12.57
C ASP A 134 -9.76 27.21 -13.53
N TYR A 135 -11.03 26.97 -13.23
CA TYR A 135 -12.20 27.47 -14.01
C TYR A 135 -13.39 27.66 -13.06
N GLU A 136 -14.47 28.26 -13.55
CA GLU A 136 -15.66 28.58 -12.77
C GLU A 136 -16.91 27.88 -13.33
N GLY A 137 -17.83 27.47 -12.45
CA GLY A 137 -19.13 26.92 -12.79
C GLY A 137 -19.25 25.42 -12.62
N ALA A 138 -19.77 24.70 -13.61
CA ALA A 138 -19.87 23.24 -13.56
C ALA A 138 -18.50 22.59 -13.82
N PRO A 139 -18.21 21.42 -13.23
CA PRO A 139 -17.08 20.61 -13.64
C PRO A 139 -17.00 20.41 -15.16
N ASN A 140 -15.78 20.39 -15.69
CA ASN A 140 -15.54 20.25 -17.13
C ASN A 140 -16.20 18.96 -17.66
N SER A 141 -17.20 19.09 -18.53
CA SER A 141 -17.98 17.98 -19.07
C SER A 141 -17.21 17.07 -20.04
N GLU A 142 -15.99 17.45 -20.46
CA GLU A 142 -15.08 16.57 -21.20
C GLU A 142 -14.29 15.65 -20.28
N VAL A 143 -14.29 15.94 -18.98
CA VAL A 143 -13.54 15.22 -17.94
C VAL A 143 -14.46 14.48 -16.98
N TRP A 144 -15.57 15.11 -16.59
CA TRP A 144 -16.46 14.64 -15.55
C TRP A 144 -17.87 14.37 -16.05
N GLY A 145 -18.40 13.21 -15.68
CA GLY A 145 -19.80 12.84 -15.81
C GLY A 145 -20.50 12.85 -14.45
N TYR A 146 -21.81 12.70 -14.45
CA TYR A 146 -22.64 12.68 -13.26
C TYR A 146 -23.43 11.38 -13.20
N ASP A 147 -23.59 10.83 -12.00
CA ASP A 147 -24.65 9.91 -11.67
C ASP A 147 -25.76 10.69 -10.98
N ILE A 148 -26.98 10.68 -11.53
CA ILE A 148 -28.10 11.50 -11.08
C ILE A 148 -29.20 10.61 -10.52
N GLY A 149 -29.86 11.05 -9.45
CA GLY A 149 -30.95 10.35 -8.80
C GLY A 149 -30.55 9.68 -7.52
N ASN A 150 -31.44 8.85 -6.99
CA ASN A 150 -31.16 8.03 -5.78
C ASN A 150 -30.86 6.56 -6.14
N ASN A 151 -31.31 6.08 -7.30
CA ASN A 151 -31.07 4.72 -7.78
C ASN A 151 -31.37 3.64 -6.71
N ASP A 152 -32.50 3.78 -6.01
CA ASP A 152 -32.93 2.89 -4.91
C ASP A 152 -31.89 2.82 -3.77
N GLY A 153 -31.26 3.96 -3.43
CA GLY A 153 -30.25 4.10 -2.36
C GLY A 153 -28.88 3.56 -2.73
N TRP A 154 -28.57 3.44 -4.03
CA TRP A 154 -27.27 3.04 -4.59
C TRP A 154 -26.71 1.72 -4.01
N GLY A 155 -27.62 0.83 -3.56
CA GLY A 155 -27.27 -0.46 -2.93
C GLY A 155 -26.90 -0.37 -1.45
N ASN A 156 -26.81 0.83 -0.88
CA ASN A 156 -26.36 1.11 0.48
C ASN A 156 -27.47 1.71 1.36
N GLY A 157 -28.68 1.98 0.80
CA GLY A 157 -29.77 2.67 1.51
C GLY A 157 -29.50 4.16 1.74
N GLU A 158 -28.78 4.81 0.82
CA GLU A 158 -28.47 6.24 0.82
C GLU A 158 -29.76 7.08 0.70
N LEU A 159 -29.79 8.24 1.37
CA LEU A 159 -31.00 9.03 1.59
C LEU A 159 -31.09 10.30 0.71
N GLU A 160 -30.04 10.65 -0.02
CA GLU A 160 -29.99 11.81 -0.88
C GLU A 160 -30.47 11.49 -2.31
N TYR A 161 -30.75 12.57 -3.03
CA TYR A 161 -30.89 12.61 -4.48
C TYR A 161 -29.67 13.32 -5.08
N TYR A 162 -28.85 12.62 -5.85
CA TYR A 162 -27.70 13.22 -6.51
C TYR A 162 -28.15 14.07 -7.71
N THR A 163 -27.53 15.24 -7.84
CA THR A 163 -27.86 16.23 -8.90
C THR A 163 -26.61 16.71 -9.63
N ASN A 164 -26.82 17.34 -10.78
CA ASN A 164 -25.82 18.12 -11.51
C ASN A 164 -26.03 19.64 -11.33
N SER A 165 -26.79 20.04 -10.32
CA SER A 165 -27.01 21.45 -10.01
C SER A 165 -25.73 22.09 -9.49
N LEU A 166 -25.46 23.34 -9.88
CA LEU A 166 -24.37 24.15 -9.28
C LEU A 166 -24.53 24.34 -7.77
N ASP A 167 -25.72 24.13 -7.26
CA ASP A 167 -26.00 24.13 -5.83
C ASP A 167 -25.36 22.94 -5.08
N ASN A 168 -25.14 21.83 -5.78
CA ASN A 168 -24.56 20.61 -5.21
C ASN A 168 -23.15 20.33 -5.74
N VAL A 169 -22.87 20.71 -7.01
CA VAL A 169 -21.56 20.45 -7.61
C VAL A 169 -21.12 21.70 -8.38
N SER A 170 -20.10 22.37 -7.88
CA SER A 170 -19.58 23.58 -8.51
C SER A 170 -18.08 23.73 -8.35
N VAL A 171 -17.46 24.38 -9.32
CA VAL A 171 -16.07 24.79 -9.30
C VAL A 171 -16.00 26.30 -9.10
N LYS A 172 -15.23 26.72 -8.12
CA LYS A 172 -15.02 28.12 -7.80
C LYS A 172 -13.69 28.34 -7.06
N ASP A 173 -12.99 29.41 -7.41
CA ASP A 173 -11.76 29.84 -6.76
C ASP A 173 -10.65 28.73 -6.73
N GLY A 174 -10.57 27.88 -7.76
CA GLY A 174 -9.63 26.76 -7.83
C GLY A 174 -10.04 25.53 -7.04
N GLU A 175 -11.31 25.41 -6.67
CA GLU A 175 -11.82 24.31 -5.86
C GLU A 175 -13.11 23.73 -6.44
N LEU A 176 -13.19 22.39 -6.51
CA LEU A 176 -14.42 21.64 -6.74
C LEU A 176 -15.11 21.42 -5.40
N SER A 177 -16.37 21.83 -5.30
CA SER A 177 -17.22 21.58 -4.12
C SER A 177 -18.32 20.57 -4.45
N ILE A 178 -18.43 19.48 -3.68
CA ILE A 178 -19.56 18.55 -3.67
C ILE A 178 -20.33 18.79 -2.38
N THR A 179 -21.50 19.41 -2.49
CA THR A 179 -22.25 19.98 -1.38
C THR A 179 -23.53 19.21 -1.07
N VAL A 180 -23.65 18.74 0.17
CA VAL A 180 -24.91 18.19 0.71
C VAL A 180 -25.79 19.33 1.20
N LYS A 181 -27.07 19.29 0.82
CA LYS A 181 -28.08 20.25 1.27
C LYS A 181 -29.29 19.53 1.89
N ASN A 182 -29.85 20.13 2.92
CA ASN A 182 -31.20 19.81 3.40
C ASN A 182 -32.21 20.46 2.44
N GLN A 183 -32.45 19.80 1.34
CA GLN A 183 -33.30 20.28 0.25
C GLN A 183 -34.08 19.11 -0.34
N ALA A 184 -35.40 19.23 -0.31
CA ALA A 184 -36.27 18.20 -0.86
C ALA A 184 -36.22 18.18 -2.39
N MET A 185 -36.02 17.00 -2.98
CA MET A 185 -36.05 16.75 -4.41
C MET A 185 -36.54 15.34 -4.70
N ASP A 186 -37.50 15.20 -5.58
CA ASP A 186 -38.05 13.92 -6.09
C ASP A 186 -38.42 12.89 -5.01
N GLY A 187 -38.94 13.39 -3.87
CA GLY A 187 -39.34 12.56 -2.73
C GLY A 187 -38.26 12.30 -1.69
N PHE A 188 -37.04 12.75 -1.92
CA PHE A 188 -35.91 12.69 -0.99
C PHE A 188 -35.75 14.01 -0.24
N ASN A 189 -35.22 13.98 0.98
CA ASN A 189 -35.06 15.15 1.83
C ASN A 189 -33.73 15.88 1.63
N TYR A 190 -32.75 15.21 1.03
CA TYR A 190 -31.41 15.72 0.85
C TYR A 190 -31.02 15.72 -0.63
N THR A 191 -30.20 16.68 -1.02
CA THR A 191 -29.51 16.68 -2.32
C THR A 191 -28.01 16.65 -2.13
N SER A 192 -27.29 16.04 -3.06
CA SER A 192 -25.84 15.98 -3.09
C SER A 192 -25.33 15.87 -4.51
N GLY A 193 -24.04 15.58 -4.69
CA GLY A 193 -23.40 15.33 -5.96
C GLY A 193 -22.63 14.00 -5.99
N ARG A 194 -22.67 13.33 -7.17
CA ARG A 194 -21.87 12.14 -7.47
C ARG A 194 -21.28 12.30 -8.85
N LEU A 195 -19.97 12.47 -8.89
CA LEU A 195 -19.17 12.62 -10.10
C LEU A 195 -18.43 11.34 -10.43
N LYS A 196 -18.22 11.13 -11.73
CA LYS A 196 -17.33 10.09 -12.25
C LYS A 196 -16.41 10.66 -13.31
N SER A 197 -15.16 10.22 -13.34
CA SER A 197 -14.26 10.56 -14.44
C SER A 197 -14.69 9.87 -15.74
N LEU A 198 -14.59 10.57 -16.87
CA LEU A 198 -14.80 10.00 -18.19
C LEU A 198 -13.54 9.27 -18.69
N LYS A 199 -12.38 9.57 -18.08
CA LYS A 199 -11.14 8.84 -18.28
C LYS A 199 -11.07 7.68 -17.31
N SER A 200 -10.49 6.57 -17.77
CA SER A 200 -10.21 5.38 -16.99
C SER A 200 -8.73 5.06 -17.02
N TRP A 201 -8.28 4.31 -16.03
CA TRP A 201 -6.89 3.87 -15.88
C TRP A 201 -6.83 2.40 -15.52
N THR A 202 -5.80 1.72 -15.98
CA THR A 202 -5.35 0.45 -15.43
C THR A 202 -3.98 0.71 -14.85
N TYR A 203 -3.88 0.68 -13.52
CA TYR A 203 -2.70 1.05 -12.74
C TYR A 203 -2.42 2.55 -12.71
N GLY A 204 -1.59 2.95 -11.78
CA GLY A 204 -1.14 4.33 -11.61
C GLY A 204 -0.96 4.73 -10.15
N LYS A 205 -0.40 5.92 -9.95
CA LYS A 205 -0.44 6.59 -8.65
C LYS A 205 -1.46 7.72 -8.72
N PHE A 206 -2.43 7.72 -7.82
CA PHE A 206 -3.46 8.74 -7.70
C PHE A 206 -3.20 9.58 -6.47
N GLU A 207 -3.43 10.87 -6.58
CA GLU A 207 -3.37 11.82 -5.48
C GLU A 207 -4.58 12.77 -5.60
N VAL A 208 -5.43 12.78 -4.58
CA VAL A 208 -6.58 13.68 -4.47
C VAL A 208 -6.41 14.52 -3.22
N SER A 209 -6.27 15.83 -3.37
CA SER A 209 -6.19 16.75 -2.25
C SER A 209 -7.56 17.30 -1.94
N ALA A 210 -8.08 16.97 -0.75
CA ALA A 210 -9.45 17.28 -0.37
C ALA A 210 -9.59 17.63 1.12
N LYS A 211 -10.61 18.47 1.43
CA LYS A 211 -11.19 18.70 2.76
C LYS A 211 -12.50 17.94 2.86
N LEU A 212 -12.75 17.30 3.98
CA LEU A 212 -13.95 16.50 4.18
C LEU A 212 -15.04 17.26 4.97
N PRO A 213 -16.34 16.99 4.68
CA PRO A 213 -17.45 17.62 5.39
C PRO A 213 -17.55 17.12 6.83
N LYS A 214 -18.03 17.98 7.72
CA LYS A 214 -18.36 17.66 9.11
C LYS A 214 -19.87 17.47 9.30
N GLY A 215 -20.27 16.51 10.11
CA GLY A 215 -21.67 16.31 10.50
C GLY A 215 -22.07 14.84 10.48
N GLU A 216 -22.78 14.41 11.53
CA GLU A 216 -23.29 13.04 11.63
C GLU A 216 -24.25 12.73 10.48
N GLY A 217 -24.10 11.56 9.89
CA GLY A 217 -24.86 11.09 8.74
C GLY A 217 -24.26 11.41 7.40
N LEU A 218 -23.15 12.16 7.30
CA LEU A 218 -22.43 12.39 6.06
C LEU A 218 -21.41 11.29 5.81
N TRP A 219 -21.28 10.93 4.53
CA TRP A 219 -20.39 9.88 4.07
C TRP A 219 -19.70 10.30 2.75
N PRO A 220 -18.62 11.09 2.81
CA PRO A 220 -17.80 11.40 1.65
C PRO A 220 -16.99 10.19 1.23
N ALA A 221 -16.78 10.05 -0.11
CA ALA A 221 -15.98 8.99 -0.69
C ALA A 221 -15.16 9.47 -1.90
N ILE A 222 -13.92 8.97 -1.97
CA ILE A 222 -13.00 9.01 -3.13
C ILE A 222 -12.67 7.56 -3.43
N TRP A 223 -13.13 7.03 -4.55
CA TRP A 223 -13.12 5.62 -4.85
C TRP A 223 -13.09 5.32 -6.35
N LEU A 224 -12.91 4.07 -6.77
CA LEU A 224 -12.87 3.68 -8.16
C LEU A 224 -13.79 2.47 -8.41
N LEU A 225 -14.50 2.52 -9.54
CA LEU A 225 -15.27 1.40 -10.08
C LEU A 225 -14.71 0.94 -11.43
N PRO A 226 -14.86 -0.36 -11.76
CA PRO A 226 -14.49 -0.86 -13.08
C PRO A 226 -15.27 -0.12 -14.18
N THR A 227 -14.59 0.16 -15.29
CA THR A 227 -15.23 0.79 -16.45
C THR A 227 -16.16 -0.17 -17.18
N ASP A 228 -15.73 -1.43 -17.24
CA ASP A 228 -16.48 -2.55 -17.77
C ASP A 228 -16.53 -3.66 -16.72
N ASP A 229 -17.67 -4.33 -16.61
CA ASP A 229 -17.84 -5.46 -15.68
C ASP A 229 -17.23 -6.75 -16.27
N CYS A 230 -15.92 -6.72 -16.59
CA CYS A 230 -15.21 -7.80 -17.29
C CYS A 230 -15.33 -9.18 -16.60
N TYR A 231 -15.48 -9.19 -15.28
CA TYR A 231 -15.60 -10.42 -14.47
C TYR A 231 -17.01 -10.59 -13.89
N GLY A 232 -17.96 -9.77 -14.30
CA GLY A 232 -19.36 -9.75 -13.86
C GLY A 232 -19.69 -8.54 -12.98
N ALA A 233 -20.97 -8.36 -12.72
CA ALA A 233 -21.48 -7.27 -11.90
C ALA A 233 -20.87 -7.26 -10.50
N TRP A 234 -20.91 -6.10 -9.85
CA TRP A 234 -20.42 -5.91 -8.49
C TRP A 234 -20.80 -7.07 -7.54
N PRO A 235 -19.89 -7.62 -6.74
CA PRO A 235 -18.51 -7.19 -6.51
C PRO A 235 -17.45 -7.92 -7.38
N ASN A 236 -17.84 -8.68 -8.39
CA ASN A 236 -16.96 -9.58 -9.12
C ASN A 236 -15.86 -8.84 -9.91
N SER A 237 -16.18 -7.66 -10.43
CA SER A 237 -15.21 -6.84 -11.16
C SER A 237 -14.41 -5.88 -10.26
N GLY A 238 -14.68 -5.89 -8.95
CA GLY A 238 -13.92 -5.16 -7.95
C GLY A 238 -14.41 -3.74 -7.67
N GLU A 239 -13.91 -3.16 -6.58
CA GLU A 239 -14.05 -1.76 -6.17
C GLU A 239 -12.85 -1.38 -5.33
N ILE A 240 -12.34 -0.15 -5.48
CA ILE A 240 -11.19 0.37 -4.72
C ILE A 240 -11.65 1.63 -4.01
N ASP A 241 -11.75 1.58 -2.67
CA ASP A 241 -12.14 2.71 -1.85
C ASP A 241 -10.89 3.37 -1.27
N VAL A 242 -10.48 4.49 -1.88
CA VAL A 242 -9.25 5.20 -1.50
C VAL A 242 -9.46 6.00 -0.22
N MET A 243 -10.64 6.57 -0.05
CA MET A 243 -11.01 7.34 1.12
C MET A 243 -12.51 7.23 1.33
N GLU A 244 -12.90 6.74 2.48
CA GLU A 244 -14.23 6.86 3.03
C GLU A 244 -14.14 7.39 4.45
N CYS A 245 -15.07 8.26 4.81
CA CYS A 245 -15.18 8.82 6.15
C CYS A 245 -16.64 8.94 6.54
N THR A 246 -16.94 8.87 7.81
CA THR A 246 -18.31 9.11 8.29
C THR A 246 -18.32 10.15 9.38
N GLY A 247 -19.34 10.99 9.38
CA GLY A 247 -19.50 12.00 10.40
C GLY A 247 -19.70 11.45 11.83
N LYS A 248 -19.93 10.14 11.97
CA LYS A 248 -20.03 9.44 13.25
C LYS A 248 -18.66 9.11 13.84
N THR A 249 -17.69 8.73 13.00
CA THR A 249 -16.32 8.42 13.39
C THR A 249 -15.38 9.46 12.78
N GLN A 250 -15.49 10.69 13.27
CA GLN A 250 -14.70 11.80 12.79
C GLN A 250 -13.21 11.49 12.96
N ASN A 251 -12.38 11.94 12.02
CA ASN A 251 -10.95 11.71 11.90
C ASN A 251 -10.50 10.31 11.44
N TYR A 252 -11.38 9.31 11.40
CA TYR A 252 -11.02 7.99 10.90
C TYR A 252 -11.30 7.88 9.39
N ILE A 253 -10.26 7.64 8.62
CA ILE A 253 -10.34 7.40 7.19
C ILE A 253 -10.26 5.90 6.95
N HIS A 254 -11.20 5.38 6.18
CA HIS A 254 -11.27 3.99 5.78
C HIS A 254 -10.80 3.85 4.33
N GLY A 255 -10.01 2.83 4.07
CA GLY A 255 -9.71 2.35 2.72
C GLY A 255 -10.10 0.88 2.62
N SER A 256 -10.65 0.47 1.49
CA SER A 256 -11.07 -0.91 1.32
C SER A 256 -11.00 -1.40 -0.12
N LEU A 257 -11.06 -2.71 -0.28
CA LEU A 257 -11.24 -3.38 -1.57
C LEU A 257 -12.42 -4.32 -1.48
N GLN A 258 -13.33 -4.24 -2.47
CA GLN A 258 -14.44 -5.17 -2.62
C GLN A 258 -14.15 -6.10 -3.79
N THR A 259 -14.27 -7.41 -3.59
CA THR A 259 -14.04 -8.44 -4.60
C THR A 259 -15.08 -9.56 -4.49
N GLU A 260 -15.16 -10.47 -5.46
CA GLU A 260 -16.06 -11.64 -5.36
C GLU A 260 -15.79 -12.46 -4.09
N ALA A 261 -14.51 -12.71 -3.78
CA ALA A 261 -14.10 -13.49 -2.61
C ALA A 261 -14.21 -12.71 -1.29
N ARG A 262 -13.97 -11.40 -1.32
CA ARG A 262 -13.89 -10.53 -0.14
C ARG A 262 -14.67 -9.23 -0.39
N ASN A 263 -15.81 -9.06 0.28
CA ASN A 263 -16.63 -7.85 0.26
C ASN A 263 -17.47 -7.77 1.54
N PHE A 264 -18.06 -6.61 1.83
CA PHE A 264 -18.81 -6.38 3.06
C PHE A 264 -20.07 -7.27 3.23
N LYS A 265 -20.54 -7.94 2.16
CA LYS A 265 -21.64 -8.93 2.19
C LYS A 265 -21.13 -10.36 2.31
N ALA A 266 -19.86 -10.61 2.06
CA ALA A 266 -19.27 -11.94 2.13
C ALA A 266 -19.02 -12.38 3.58
N ALA A 267 -19.04 -13.68 3.85
CA ALA A 267 -18.73 -14.21 5.18
C ALA A 267 -17.27 -13.93 5.62
N ALA A 268 -16.36 -13.80 4.66
CA ALA A 268 -14.95 -13.44 4.90
C ALA A 268 -14.73 -11.94 5.16
N GLY A 269 -15.77 -11.10 4.97
CA GLY A 269 -15.65 -9.65 5.01
C GLY A 269 -14.87 -9.07 3.83
N ASP A 270 -14.79 -7.76 3.76
CA ASP A 270 -13.93 -7.03 2.83
C ASP A 270 -12.46 -6.98 3.29
N GLN A 271 -11.60 -6.48 2.43
CA GLN A 271 -10.24 -6.11 2.81
C GLN A 271 -10.27 -4.62 3.15
N THR A 272 -10.11 -4.29 4.43
CA THR A 272 -10.24 -2.91 4.90
C THR A 272 -9.19 -2.57 5.95
N ALA A 273 -8.79 -1.31 5.99
CA ALA A 273 -8.02 -0.72 7.08
C ALA A 273 -8.49 0.71 7.33
N GLN A 274 -8.08 1.27 8.45
CA GLN A 274 -8.37 2.65 8.81
C GLN A 274 -7.15 3.34 9.38
N ILE A 275 -7.08 4.65 9.19
CA ILE A 275 -6.09 5.53 9.80
C ILE A 275 -6.79 6.70 10.48
N GLU A 276 -6.29 7.13 11.62
CA GLU A 276 -6.74 8.36 12.27
C GLU A 276 -5.94 9.56 11.74
N ILE A 277 -6.65 10.59 11.25
CA ILE A 277 -6.04 11.88 10.95
C ILE A 277 -6.00 12.67 12.27
N LEU A 278 -4.80 13.00 12.74
CA LEU A 278 -4.59 13.72 13.99
C LEU A 278 -4.89 15.22 13.89
N ASP A 279 -4.73 15.77 12.69
CA ASP A 279 -5.10 17.15 12.38
C ASP A 279 -6.61 17.26 12.07
N ASP A 280 -7.07 18.49 11.81
CA ASP A 280 -8.47 18.69 11.45
C ASP A 280 -8.75 18.16 10.02
N TYR A 281 -9.44 17.03 9.89
CA TYR A 281 -9.82 16.42 8.59
C TYR A 281 -10.62 17.37 7.67
N SER A 282 -11.09 18.49 8.18
CA SER A 282 -11.69 19.56 7.39
C SER A 282 -10.67 20.54 6.79
N GLU A 283 -9.37 20.33 7.02
CA GLU A 283 -8.30 20.93 6.26
C GLU A 283 -7.93 20.05 5.06
N PHE A 284 -7.05 20.53 4.19
CA PHE A 284 -6.63 19.73 3.02
C PHE A 284 -5.66 18.64 3.41
N HIS A 285 -6.06 17.41 3.09
CA HIS A 285 -5.21 16.22 3.14
C HIS A 285 -5.10 15.61 1.75
N THR A 286 -4.04 14.83 1.51
CA THR A 286 -3.84 14.11 0.25
C THR A 286 -4.21 12.65 0.43
N TYR A 287 -5.28 12.22 -0.24
CA TYR A 287 -5.71 10.83 -0.29
C TYR A 287 -5.09 10.17 -1.51
N GLY A 288 -4.31 9.12 -1.29
CA GLY A 288 -3.45 8.52 -2.28
C GLY A 288 -3.75 7.06 -2.55
N LEU A 289 -3.48 6.64 -3.78
CA LEU A 289 -3.53 5.25 -4.21
C LEU A 289 -2.27 4.95 -5.04
N VAL A 290 -1.57 3.86 -4.74
CA VAL A 290 -0.59 3.25 -5.65
C VAL A 290 -1.15 1.91 -6.07
N TRP A 291 -1.49 1.80 -7.34
CA TRP A 291 -2.11 0.63 -7.94
C TRP A 291 -1.22 0.05 -9.03
N THR A 292 -0.78 -1.18 -8.82
CA THR A 292 0.11 -1.92 -9.71
C THR A 292 -0.51 -3.28 -10.07
N PRO A 293 0.06 -4.04 -11.01
CA PRO A 293 -0.39 -5.41 -11.28
C PRO A 293 -0.21 -6.37 -10.10
N GLU A 294 0.60 -6.02 -9.12
CA GLU A 294 0.97 -6.88 -7.99
C GLU A 294 0.25 -6.51 -6.69
N TYR A 295 0.05 -5.22 -6.45
CA TYR A 295 -0.49 -4.72 -5.21
C TYR A 295 -1.28 -3.42 -5.37
N ILE A 296 -2.11 -3.16 -4.39
CA ILE A 296 -2.79 -1.89 -4.16
C ILE A 296 -2.38 -1.39 -2.78
N THR A 297 -1.95 -0.13 -2.73
CA THR A 297 -1.59 0.58 -1.50
C THR A 297 -2.41 1.85 -1.39
N ILE A 298 -3.02 2.11 -0.23
CA ILE A 298 -3.78 3.32 0.04
C ILE A 298 -3.04 4.16 1.07
N LEU A 299 -3.02 5.48 0.84
CA LEU A 299 -2.21 6.42 1.61
C LEU A 299 -3.04 7.63 2.05
N VAL A 300 -2.69 8.22 3.18
CA VAL A 300 -3.09 9.58 3.58
C VAL A 300 -1.83 10.38 3.86
N ASP A 301 -1.68 11.54 3.21
CA ASP A 301 -0.51 12.44 3.30
C ASP A 301 0.83 11.73 3.06
N GLY A 302 0.80 10.75 2.16
CA GLY A 302 1.96 9.93 1.82
C GLY A 302 2.23 8.77 2.80
N ILE A 303 1.44 8.62 3.86
CA ILE A 303 1.55 7.52 4.82
C ILE A 303 0.69 6.35 4.31
N GLU A 304 1.32 5.22 4.06
CA GLU A 304 0.64 3.97 3.71
C GLU A 304 -0.04 3.39 4.96
N TYR A 305 -1.35 3.11 4.87
CA TYR A 305 -2.09 2.49 5.96
C TYR A 305 -2.86 1.24 5.54
N PHE A 306 -2.93 0.97 4.23
CA PHE A 306 -3.53 -0.24 3.68
C PHE A 306 -2.69 -0.75 2.53
N LYS A 307 -2.47 -2.06 2.49
CA LYS A 307 -1.86 -2.75 1.36
C LYS A 307 -2.51 -4.10 1.14
N SER A 308 -2.92 -4.36 -0.09
CA SER A 308 -3.32 -5.68 -0.57
C SER A 308 -2.37 -6.11 -1.67
N GLN A 309 -1.76 -7.26 -1.52
CA GLN A 309 -0.83 -7.84 -2.47
C GLN A 309 -1.33 -9.20 -2.93
N ARG A 310 -1.35 -9.43 -4.25
CA ARG A 310 -1.66 -10.76 -4.78
C ARG A 310 -0.47 -11.70 -4.59
N ASP A 311 -0.75 -12.99 -4.46
CA ASP A 311 0.30 -14.02 -4.49
C ASP A 311 0.84 -14.19 -5.93
N LEU A 312 2.07 -13.72 -6.16
CA LEU A 312 2.73 -13.79 -7.48
C LEU A 312 3.20 -15.19 -7.83
N ALA A 313 3.27 -16.12 -6.86
CA ALA A 313 3.58 -17.53 -7.11
C ALA A 313 2.38 -18.29 -7.69
N GLN A 314 1.16 -17.72 -7.60
CA GLN A 314 -0.07 -18.31 -8.11
C GLN A 314 -0.56 -17.63 -9.39
N PRO A 315 -1.29 -18.31 -10.26
CA PRO A 315 -2.02 -17.69 -11.35
C PRO A 315 -2.95 -16.59 -10.83
N LEU A 316 -3.21 -15.58 -11.67
CA LEU A 316 -4.16 -14.52 -11.33
C LEU A 316 -5.52 -15.12 -10.98
N ASN A 317 -5.99 -14.89 -9.75
CA ASN A 317 -7.34 -15.22 -9.30
C ASN A 317 -8.17 -13.94 -9.28
N THR A 318 -8.99 -13.73 -10.30
CA THR A 318 -9.83 -12.52 -10.44
C THR A 318 -10.93 -12.42 -9.39
N LYS A 319 -11.25 -13.51 -8.68
CA LYS A 319 -12.20 -13.48 -7.56
C LYS A 319 -11.61 -12.79 -6.33
N GLU A 320 -10.29 -12.82 -6.17
CA GLU A 320 -9.56 -12.19 -5.08
C GLU A 320 -8.87 -10.88 -5.51
N PHE A 321 -8.41 -10.79 -6.76
CA PHE A 321 -7.71 -9.63 -7.29
C PHE A 321 -8.18 -9.29 -8.73
N PRO A 322 -9.37 -8.69 -8.91
CA PRO A 322 -9.91 -8.29 -10.22
C PRO A 322 -9.27 -7.00 -10.78
N PHE A 323 -8.36 -6.39 -10.05
CA PHE A 323 -7.78 -5.06 -10.30
C PHE A 323 -6.72 -5.06 -11.43
N VAL A 324 -7.05 -5.73 -12.54
CA VAL A 324 -6.20 -5.85 -13.75
C VAL A 324 -6.96 -5.39 -15.01
N GLN A 325 -7.96 -4.57 -14.82
CA GLN A 325 -8.79 -3.95 -15.84
C GLN A 325 -8.89 -2.45 -15.60
N ALA A 326 -9.54 -1.72 -16.51
CA ALA A 326 -9.70 -0.28 -16.37
C ALA A 326 -10.76 0.09 -15.32
N PHE A 327 -10.43 1.08 -14.49
CA PHE A 327 -11.33 1.69 -13.50
C PHE A 327 -11.43 3.19 -13.75
N HIS A 328 -12.57 3.77 -13.40
CA HIS A 328 -12.81 5.22 -13.39
C HIS A 328 -12.96 5.73 -11.96
N LEU A 329 -12.56 6.97 -11.73
CA LEU A 329 -12.60 7.62 -10.42
C LEU A 329 -14.03 8.11 -10.11
N MET A 330 -14.47 7.88 -8.89
CA MET A 330 -15.75 8.30 -8.33
C MET A 330 -15.54 9.26 -7.16
N LEU A 331 -16.37 10.31 -7.08
CA LEU A 331 -16.33 11.33 -6.03
C LEU A 331 -17.77 11.65 -5.61
N ASN A 332 -18.11 11.46 -4.34
CA ASN A 332 -19.45 11.81 -3.85
C ASN A 332 -19.47 12.13 -2.35
N VAL A 333 -20.56 12.69 -1.91
CA VAL A 333 -20.92 12.73 -0.48
C VAL A 333 -22.31 12.13 -0.34
N ALA A 334 -22.38 10.92 0.20
CA ALA A 334 -23.63 10.26 0.54
C ALA A 334 -24.23 10.79 1.85
N VAL A 335 -25.52 10.56 2.07
CA VAL A 335 -26.23 10.91 3.30
C VAL A 335 -26.88 9.65 3.85
N GLY A 336 -26.57 9.31 5.09
CA GLY A 336 -27.10 8.11 5.72
C GLY A 336 -26.49 6.83 5.14
N GLY A 337 -27.35 5.85 4.90
CA GLY A 337 -26.94 4.56 4.35
C GLY A 337 -26.21 3.66 5.33
N SER A 338 -25.59 2.61 4.82
CA SER A 338 -24.96 1.56 5.63
C SER A 338 -23.80 2.07 6.50
N MET A 339 -23.00 3.02 6.01
CA MET A 339 -21.90 3.62 6.76
C MET A 339 -22.29 4.95 7.44
N GLY A 340 -23.03 5.85 6.77
CA GLY A 340 -23.45 7.13 7.35
C GLY A 340 -24.47 6.97 8.47
N GLY A 341 -25.21 5.86 8.50
CA GLY A 341 -26.20 5.56 9.55
C GLY A 341 -27.55 6.23 9.33
N SER A 342 -28.42 6.19 10.35
CA SER A 342 -29.80 6.70 10.28
C SER A 342 -30.00 8.06 10.95
N ILE A 343 -28.99 8.57 11.64
CA ILE A 343 -29.03 9.90 12.30
C ILE A 343 -28.31 10.89 11.40
N ILE A 344 -29.04 11.94 11.01
CA ILE A 344 -28.48 12.99 10.14
C ILE A 344 -28.54 14.31 10.91
N ASP A 345 -27.36 14.91 11.12
CA ASP A 345 -27.31 16.26 11.71
C ASP A 345 -27.65 17.33 10.65
N THR A 346 -28.96 17.59 10.52
CA THR A 346 -29.45 18.60 9.57
C THR A 346 -29.06 20.03 9.96
N SER A 347 -28.64 20.27 11.20
CA SER A 347 -28.23 21.60 11.66
C SER A 347 -26.83 21.97 11.17
N ALA A 348 -26.00 20.97 10.81
CA ALA A 348 -24.69 21.16 10.21
C ALA A 348 -24.77 21.52 8.72
N LEU A 349 -25.88 21.22 8.03
CA LEU A 349 -26.01 21.44 6.59
C LEU A 349 -26.23 22.92 6.21
N PRO A 350 -25.68 23.41 5.07
CA PRO A 350 -24.95 22.66 4.06
C PRO A 350 -23.50 22.34 4.44
N GLN A 351 -22.99 21.21 3.96
CA GLN A 351 -21.58 20.80 4.11
C GLN A 351 -21.03 20.31 2.78
N SER A 352 -19.73 20.48 2.57
CA SER A 352 -19.10 20.13 1.29
C SER A 352 -17.82 19.33 1.48
N MET A 353 -17.63 18.32 0.64
CA MET A 353 -16.29 17.86 0.29
C MET A 353 -15.70 18.85 -0.72
N VAL A 354 -14.52 19.39 -0.43
CA VAL A 354 -13.86 20.38 -1.27
C VAL A 354 -12.55 19.81 -1.78
N ILE A 355 -12.35 19.79 -3.09
CA ILE A 355 -11.18 19.21 -3.75
C ILE A 355 -10.46 20.31 -4.54
N ASN A 356 -9.17 20.52 -4.26
CA ASN A 356 -8.36 21.52 -4.96
C ASN A 356 -7.44 20.94 -6.03
N SER A 357 -7.17 19.65 -6.00
CA SER A 357 -6.39 19.00 -7.06
C SER A 357 -6.59 17.50 -7.12
N ILE A 358 -6.58 16.98 -8.34
CA ILE A 358 -6.51 15.56 -8.65
C ILE A 358 -5.34 15.36 -9.60
N LYS A 359 -4.47 14.39 -9.28
CA LYS A 359 -3.33 14.01 -10.12
C LYS A 359 -3.28 12.51 -10.27
N VAL A 360 -3.03 12.05 -11.48
CA VAL A 360 -2.76 10.64 -11.77
C VAL A 360 -1.46 10.53 -12.53
N TYR A 361 -0.58 9.69 -12.04
CA TYR A 361 0.72 9.43 -12.64
C TYR A 361 0.75 8.03 -13.24
N ASP A 362 1.27 7.95 -14.44
CA ASP A 362 1.65 6.69 -15.09
C ASP A 362 2.94 6.17 -14.42
N LEU A 363 2.92 4.91 -14.01
CA LEU A 363 4.06 4.23 -13.38
C LEU A 363 5.02 3.62 -14.41
N GLY A 364 4.75 3.79 -15.70
CA GLY A 364 5.59 3.22 -16.76
C GLY A 364 5.48 1.70 -16.88
N LEU A 365 4.35 1.10 -16.52
CA LEU A 365 4.11 -0.35 -16.51
C LEU A 365 3.54 -0.91 -17.82
N GLU A 366 3.54 -0.17 -18.91
CA GLU A 366 2.88 -0.52 -20.19
C GLU A 366 3.30 -1.88 -20.78
N ASN A 367 4.49 -2.36 -20.44
CA ASN A 367 5.04 -3.63 -20.89
C ASN A 367 5.06 -4.72 -19.80
N PHE A 368 4.42 -4.48 -18.66
CA PHE A 368 4.38 -5.49 -17.59
C PHE A 368 3.56 -6.70 -18.02
N SER A 369 4.16 -7.89 -17.99
CA SER A 369 3.49 -9.15 -18.31
C SER A 369 3.14 -9.93 -17.05
N LEU A 370 1.84 -10.10 -16.79
CA LEU A 370 1.34 -10.99 -15.72
C LEU A 370 1.48 -12.49 -16.08
N ASN A 371 1.79 -12.81 -17.35
CA ASN A 371 1.86 -14.17 -17.89
C ASN A 371 3.25 -14.79 -17.88
N ALA A 372 4.22 -14.21 -17.18
CA ALA A 372 5.42 -14.94 -16.85
C ALA A 372 4.97 -16.18 -16.05
N ASN A 373 5.02 -17.35 -16.68
CA ASN A 373 4.50 -18.61 -16.12
C ASN A 373 4.93 -18.75 -14.66
N PRO A 374 4.03 -18.73 -13.69
CA PRO A 374 4.36 -19.15 -12.35
C PRO A 374 4.59 -20.66 -12.43
N VAL A 375 5.84 -21.07 -12.43
CA VAL A 375 6.15 -22.46 -12.16
C VAL A 375 5.86 -22.68 -10.69
N SER A 376 4.76 -23.41 -10.46
CA SER A 376 4.34 -23.90 -9.17
C SER A 376 5.45 -24.77 -8.54
N THR A 377 6.31 -24.13 -7.80
CA THR A 377 6.97 -24.73 -6.65
C THR A 377 7.40 -23.57 -5.74
N TYR A 378 6.53 -23.24 -4.82
CA TYR A 378 6.94 -22.50 -3.64
C TYR A 378 7.91 -23.42 -2.88
N VAL A 379 9.18 -23.30 -3.18
CA VAL A 379 10.22 -23.67 -2.25
C VAL A 379 10.34 -22.45 -1.35
N THR A 380 9.94 -22.61 -0.09
CA THR A 380 10.28 -21.66 0.98
C THR A 380 11.68 -21.15 0.68
N PRO A 381 11.92 -19.83 0.54
CA PRO A 381 13.28 -19.35 0.37
C PRO A 381 14.08 -19.93 1.52
N VAL A 382 15.06 -20.77 1.25
CA VAL A 382 16.15 -20.99 2.16
C VAL A 382 16.92 -19.67 2.09
N SER A 383 16.46 -18.72 2.91
CA SER A 383 17.11 -17.43 2.98
C SER A 383 18.44 -17.67 3.66
N ASP A 384 19.53 -17.50 2.89
CA ASP A 384 20.84 -17.21 3.46
C ASP A 384 20.84 -15.79 4.09
N SER A 385 19.68 -15.12 4.09
CA SER A 385 19.47 -13.86 4.78
C SER A 385 19.37 -14.15 6.27
N GLN A 386 20.34 -13.69 7.03
CA GLN A 386 20.31 -13.70 8.49
C GLN A 386 19.23 -12.76 9.05
N VAL A 387 18.75 -11.81 8.25
CA VAL A 387 17.78 -10.79 8.64
C VAL A 387 16.36 -11.27 8.41
N VAL A 388 15.60 -11.43 9.52
CA VAL A 388 14.16 -11.78 9.49
C VAL A 388 13.29 -10.53 9.42
N LEU A 389 13.67 -9.49 10.18
CA LEU A 389 13.00 -8.20 10.23
C LEU A 389 14.05 -7.11 10.40
N GLN A 390 13.94 -6.04 9.63
CA GLN A 390 14.67 -4.80 9.86
C GLN A 390 13.78 -3.61 9.51
N SER A 391 13.47 -2.78 10.49
CA SER A 391 12.76 -1.51 10.31
C SER A 391 13.52 -0.41 11.04
N ASP A 392 13.94 0.61 10.31
CA ASP A 392 14.56 1.83 10.86
C ASP A 392 13.65 3.05 10.70
N PHE A 393 12.42 2.84 10.21
CA PHE A 393 11.41 3.85 9.94
C PHE A 393 11.86 5.01 9.03
N GLN A 394 13.05 4.89 8.39
CA GLN A 394 13.57 5.94 7.51
C GLN A 394 12.80 6.02 6.19
N ASN A 395 12.29 4.87 5.72
CA ASN A 395 11.61 4.72 4.44
C ASN A 395 10.11 4.40 4.57
N LEU A 396 9.47 4.80 5.68
CA LEU A 396 8.08 4.46 5.99
C LEU A 396 7.85 2.94 6.19
N ASP A 397 8.85 2.20 6.67
CA ASP A 397 8.76 0.78 7.02
C ASP A 397 7.92 0.54 8.29
N VAL A 398 6.81 1.28 8.38
CA VAL A 398 5.79 1.08 9.44
C VAL A 398 4.83 -0.07 9.11
N ILE A 399 4.97 -0.66 7.91
CA ILE A 399 4.15 -1.79 7.45
C ILE A 399 4.39 -2.98 8.38
N GLY A 400 3.30 -3.52 8.93
CA GLY A 400 3.36 -4.62 9.89
C GLY A 400 3.65 -4.19 11.33
N CYS A 401 3.85 -2.88 11.60
CA CYS A 401 3.92 -2.36 12.96
C CYS A 401 2.49 -2.09 13.46
N GLU A 402 2.09 -2.82 14.47
CA GLU A 402 0.75 -2.77 15.04
C GLU A 402 0.80 -2.30 16.49
N SER A 403 -0.34 -1.83 17.02
CA SER A 403 -0.46 -1.43 18.41
C SER A 403 -1.72 -2.01 19.06
N TYR A 404 -1.61 -2.27 20.37
CA TYR A 404 -2.74 -2.65 21.21
C TYR A 404 -2.79 -1.75 22.44
N ILE A 405 -3.97 -1.23 22.76
CA ILE A 405 -4.21 -0.39 23.94
C ILE A 405 -5.43 -0.96 24.67
N ASP A 406 -5.23 -1.38 25.90
CA ASP A 406 -6.27 -1.94 26.77
C ASP A 406 -7.16 -0.86 27.37
N THR A 407 -8.12 -0.41 26.61
CA THR A 407 -9.13 0.55 27.09
C THR A 407 -10.25 -0.17 27.85
N PRO A 408 -10.75 0.36 28.98
CA PRO A 408 -10.51 1.68 29.56
C PRO A 408 -9.33 1.78 30.54
N THR A 409 -8.52 0.74 30.71
CA THR A 409 -7.45 0.67 31.72
C THR A 409 -6.29 1.58 31.38
N ALA A 410 -5.94 1.70 30.09
CA ALA A 410 -4.88 2.56 29.56
C ALA A 410 -5.42 3.52 28.50
N SER A 411 -4.69 4.61 28.25
CA SER A 411 -4.92 5.48 27.10
C SER A 411 -3.60 5.97 26.51
N ALA A 412 -3.46 5.79 25.20
CA ALA A 412 -2.31 6.22 24.43
C ALA A 412 -2.73 6.46 22.98
N ASN A 413 -1.91 7.20 22.25
CA ASN A 413 -2.02 7.38 20.82
C ASN A 413 -0.69 6.98 20.17
N VAL A 414 -0.72 6.10 19.16
CA VAL A 414 0.46 5.64 18.44
C VAL A 414 0.47 6.31 17.06
N ILE A 415 1.54 7.05 16.79
CA ILE A 415 1.69 7.82 15.55
C ILE A 415 3.07 7.62 14.93
N PHE A 416 3.15 7.70 13.62
CA PHE A 416 4.43 7.81 12.94
C PHE A 416 4.85 9.27 12.83
N ASN A 417 5.98 9.61 13.45
CA ASN A 417 6.56 10.95 13.39
C ASN A 417 7.44 11.10 12.16
N THR A 418 6.97 11.85 11.17
CA THR A 418 7.65 12.02 9.88
C THR A 418 8.93 12.85 9.97
N GLU A 419 9.09 13.70 11.00
CA GLU A 419 10.29 14.50 11.19
C GLU A 419 11.43 13.70 11.82
N THR A 420 11.11 12.95 12.88
CA THR A 420 12.09 12.17 13.65
C THR A 420 12.29 10.75 13.10
N LYS A 421 11.38 10.30 12.21
CA LYS A 421 11.34 8.92 11.70
C LYS A 421 11.24 7.90 12.84
N THR A 422 10.25 8.08 13.69
CA THR A 422 9.99 7.23 14.85
C THR A 422 8.53 6.86 14.94
N MET A 423 8.24 5.67 15.49
CA MET A 423 6.90 5.34 15.98
C MET A 423 6.75 5.91 17.38
N ASP A 424 5.99 6.98 17.51
CA ASP A 424 5.77 7.65 18.78
C ASP A 424 4.49 7.12 19.44
N THR A 425 4.62 6.62 20.66
CA THR A 425 3.48 6.26 21.51
C THR A 425 3.33 7.36 22.56
N ILE A 426 2.32 8.20 22.37
CA ILE A 426 1.96 9.30 23.29
C ILE A 426 1.03 8.70 24.35
N ILE A 427 1.50 8.57 25.58
CA ILE A 427 0.82 7.89 26.66
C ILE A 427 0.24 8.90 27.65
N ASP A 428 -1.08 8.96 27.75
CA ASP A 428 -1.80 9.75 28.75
C ASP A 428 -2.00 8.98 30.05
N ASN A 429 -2.24 7.66 29.94
CA ASN A 429 -2.38 6.75 31.07
C ASN A 429 -1.77 5.39 30.70
N ALA A 430 -0.73 5.00 31.40
CA ALA A 430 0.01 3.76 31.14
C ALA A 430 -0.72 2.47 31.60
N GLY A 431 -1.86 2.59 32.29
CA GLY A 431 -2.60 1.45 32.83
C GLY A 431 -2.02 0.91 34.13
N ASP A 432 -2.38 -0.32 34.48
CA ASP A 432 -1.99 -1.01 35.71
C ASP A 432 -1.20 -2.30 35.47
N ALA A 433 -0.93 -2.63 34.20
CA ALA A 433 -0.10 -3.75 33.78
C ALA A 433 0.84 -3.37 32.64
N ASN A 434 1.99 -4.02 32.53
CA ASN A 434 2.99 -3.75 31.51
C ASN A 434 2.47 -3.97 30.08
N TRP A 435 1.51 -4.87 29.87
CA TRP A 435 0.91 -5.23 28.59
C TRP A 435 -0.26 -4.33 28.17
N ASN A 436 -0.73 -3.37 29.01
CA ASN A 436 -1.87 -2.51 28.66
C ASN A 436 -1.62 -1.62 27.44
N ILE A 437 -0.36 -1.36 27.09
CA ILE A 437 0.03 -0.66 25.85
C ILE A 437 1.14 -1.45 25.18
N GLN A 438 0.95 -1.79 23.92
CA GLN A 438 1.86 -2.62 23.15
C GLN A 438 2.10 -2.00 21.78
N LEU A 439 3.35 -2.10 21.31
CA LEU A 439 3.75 -1.91 19.93
C LEU A 439 4.42 -3.20 19.46
N TYR A 440 4.04 -3.76 18.33
CA TYR A 440 4.56 -5.04 17.88
C TYR A 440 4.60 -5.17 16.36
N TYR A 441 5.50 -6.03 15.86
CA TYR A 441 5.47 -6.59 14.52
C TYR A 441 5.06 -8.05 14.61
N SER A 442 3.96 -8.41 13.93
CA SER A 442 3.41 -9.76 13.86
C SER A 442 3.86 -10.53 12.60
N ASP A 443 3.32 -11.73 12.45
CA ASP A 443 3.44 -12.58 11.26
C ASP A 443 4.88 -12.93 10.86
N LEU A 444 5.77 -13.04 11.87
CA LEU A 444 7.16 -13.41 11.63
C LEU A 444 7.31 -14.94 11.62
N THR A 445 8.12 -15.45 10.69
CA THR A 445 8.48 -16.85 10.58
C THR A 445 9.86 -17.09 11.19
N LEU A 446 9.96 -17.97 12.21
CA LEU A 446 11.22 -18.37 12.82
C LEU A 446 11.41 -19.88 12.73
N GLU A 447 12.61 -20.31 12.35
CA GLU A 447 12.98 -21.72 12.20
C GLU A 447 13.28 -22.40 13.54
N GLY A 448 12.77 -23.63 13.73
CA GLY A 448 13.02 -24.42 14.92
C GLY A 448 14.50 -24.81 15.10
N GLY A 449 14.99 -24.71 16.33
CA GLY A 449 16.36 -24.99 16.70
C GLY A 449 17.35 -23.86 16.43
N GLN A 450 16.88 -22.74 15.85
CA GLN A 450 17.71 -21.60 15.47
C GLN A 450 17.73 -20.52 16.57
N GLU A 451 18.87 -19.90 16.79
CA GLU A 451 19.00 -18.69 17.61
C GLU A 451 18.82 -17.43 16.75
N TYR A 452 18.15 -16.43 17.33
CA TYR A 452 17.92 -15.11 16.73
C TYR A 452 18.37 -14.01 17.69
N THR A 453 18.99 -12.97 17.17
CA THR A 453 19.26 -11.74 17.91
C THR A 453 18.22 -10.70 17.51
N TYR A 454 17.58 -10.06 18.47
CA TYR A 454 16.72 -8.93 18.23
C TYR A 454 17.26 -7.66 18.85
N ASN A 455 16.97 -6.52 18.23
CA ASN A 455 17.32 -5.20 18.72
C ASN A 455 16.11 -4.26 18.57
N VAL A 456 15.85 -3.46 19.60
CA VAL A 456 14.87 -2.37 19.57
C VAL A 456 15.56 -1.12 20.08
N THR A 457 15.52 -0.06 19.29
CA THR A 457 16.06 1.24 19.66
C THR A 457 14.93 2.21 19.96
N LEU A 458 14.93 2.76 21.16
CA LEU A 458 13.88 3.66 21.60
C LEU A 458 14.36 4.76 22.55
N THR A 459 13.52 5.78 22.75
CA THR A 459 13.71 6.89 23.67
C THR A 459 12.42 7.11 24.44
N SER A 460 12.49 7.46 25.71
CA SER A 460 11.34 7.89 26.51
C SER A 460 11.54 9.32 27.02
N THR A 461 10.48 10.10 27.11
CA THR A 461 10.56 11.47 27.67
C THR A 461 10.64 11.48 29.20
N ILE A 462 10.44 10.33 29.86
CA ILE A 462 10.59 10.17 31.33
C ILE A 462 11.40 8.91 31.65
N ASP A 463 11.90 8.83 32.88
CA ASP A 463 12.46 7.59 33.43
C ASP A 463 11.34 6.54 33.61
N ARG A 464 11.51 5.34 33.03
CA ARG A 464 10.52 4.29 33.17
C ARG A 464 11.08 2.90 32.83
N ILE A 465 10.26 1.88 33.06
CA ILE A 465 10.54 0.50 32.64
C ILE A 465 9.66 0.17 31.43
N VAL A 466 10.26 -0.51 30.45
CA VAL A 466 9.60 -1.18 29.32
C VAL A 466 10.02 -2.62 29.24
N TYR A 467 9.28 -3.45 28.52
CA TYR A 467 9.61 -4.84 28.28
C TYR A 467 9.66 -5.07 26.77
N VAL A 468 10.72 -5.72 26.30
CA VAL A 468 10.91 -6.02 24.87
C VAL A 468 11.23 -7.50 24.72
N GLY A 469 10.65 -8.15 23.73
CA GLY A 469 10.93 -9.55 23.46
C GLY A 469 10.13 -10.16 22.34
N ILE A 470 10.16 -11.49 22.29
CA ILE A 470 9.48 -12.31 21.29
C ILE A 470 8.27 -13.00 21.93
N GLN A 471 7.14 -12.93 21.25
CA GLN A 471 5.93 -13.67 21.58
C GLN A 471 5.66 -14.71 20.50
N ASP A 472 5.40 -15.96 20.92
CA ASP A 472 4.98 -17.07 20.09
C ASP A 472 3.56 -17.45 20.48
N THR A 473 2.58 -17.08 19.63
CA THR A 473 1.15 -17.31 19.90
C THR A 473 0.72 -18.75 19.62
N SER A 474 1.51 -19.52 18.85
CA SER A 474 1.21 -20.92 18.49
C SER A 474 1.27 -21.88 19.67
N VAL A 475 2.01 -21.53 20.73
CA VAL A 475 2.22 -22.37 21.93
C VAL A 475 1.58 -21.81 23.21
N GLY A 476 0.60 -20.91 23.07
CA GLY A 476 -0.24 -20.46 24.19
C GLY A 476 0.48 -19.57 25.20
N SER A 477 1.08 -18.49 24.75
CA SER A 477 1.65 -17.42 25.60
C SER A 477 2.93 -17.69 26.37
N PRO A 478 3.98 -18.23 25.85
CA PRO A 478 5.29 -18.00 26.43
C PRO A 478 5.91 -16.76 25.82
N TYR A 479 6.21 -15.80 26.67
CA TYR A 479 6.96 -14.61 26.30
C TYR A 479 8.42 -14.81 26.68
N PHE A 480 9.30 -14.38 25.80
CA PHE A 480 10.65 -14.06 26.19
C PHE A 480 10.75 -12.52 26.24
N LEU A 481 10.56 -11.95 27.43
CA LEU A 481 10.57 -10.51 27.66
C LEU A 481 11.79 -10.09 28.48
N ASN A 482 12.52 -9.10 27.98
CA ASN A 482 13.58 -8.42 28.71
C ASN A 482 13.01 -7.14 29.34
N GLU A 483 13.15 -7.03 30.67
CA GLU A 483 12.88 -5.79 31.38
C GLU A 483 14.04 -4.81 31.16
N GLN A 484 13.70 -3.58 30.75
CA GLN A 484 14.68 -2.53 30.53
C GLN A 484 14.25 -1.23 31.20
N LYS A 485 15.15 -0.66 31.99
CA LYS A 485 14.99 0.67 32.54
C LYS A 485 15.48 1.71 31.51
N LEU A 486 14.62 2.66 31.17
CA LEU A 486 14.92 3.81 30.33
C LEU A 486 15.24 5.03 31.19
N THR A 487 16.23 5.79 30.76
CA THR A 487 16.51 7.15 31.29
C THR A 487 15.86 8.18 30.37
N ALA A 488 15.24 9.18 30.96
CA ALA A 488 14.56 10.25 30.23
C ALA A 488 15.43 10.89 29.16
N ASN A 489 14.92 10.93 27.93
CA ASN A 489 15.55 11.54 26.75
C ASN A 489 16.88 10.91 26.31
N GLU A 490 17.21 9.71 26.82
CA GLU A 490 18.38 8.95 26.37
C GLU A 490 17.96 7.86 25.38
N LYS A 491 18.69 7.79 24.26
CA LYS A 491 18.53 6.72 23.27
C LYS A 491 19.02 5.40 23.83
N THR A 492 18.16 4.42 23.94
CA THR A 492 18.45 3.09 24.48
C THR A 492 18.30 2.03 23.40
N VAL A 493 19.30 1.15 23.27
CA VAL A 493 19.23 -0.06 22.44
C VAL A 493 19.00 -1.25 23.34
N ILE A 494 17.90 -1.93 23.18
CA ILE A 494 17.54 -3.15 23.91
C ILE A 494 17.81 -4.33 22.99
N SER A 495 18.74 -5.20 23.40
CA SER A 495 19.12 -6.38 22.62
C SER A 495 18.87 -7.65 23.41
N GLY A 496 18.48 -8.70 22.71
CA GLY A 496 18.31 -10.02 23.31
C GLY A 496 18.56 -11.13 22.31
N VAL A 497 18.72 -12.35 22.84
CA VAL A 497 18.84 -13.58 22.06
C VAL A 497 17.66 -14.47 22.37
N TYR A 498 17.02 -14.97 21.33
CA TYR A 498 15.88 -15.88 21.40
C TYR A 498 16.18 -17.17 20.64
N THR A 499 15.87 -18.32 21.22
CA THR A 499 16.01 -19.61 20.56
C THR A 499 14.62 -20.16 20.25
N GLN A 500 14.26 -20.28 18.97
CA GLN A 500 13.02 -20.88 18.56
C GLN A 500 13.06 -22.41 18.74
N LYS A 501 12.06 -22.99 19.41
CA LYS A 501 12.06 -24.42 19.71
C LYS A 501 11.61 -25.28 18.54
N GLN A 502 10.65 -24.82 17.77
CA GLN A 502 10.12 -25.49 16.58
C GLN A 502 9.79 -24.44 15.52
N THR A 503 9.82 -24.83 14.24
CA THR A 503 9.47 -23.90 13.17
C THR A 503 8.02 -23.46 13.33
N VAL A 504 7.80 -22.15 13.32
CA VAL A 504 6.49 -21.51 13.42
C VAL A 504 6.39 -20.48 12.32
N ASN A 505 5.30 -20.53 11.58
CA ASN A 505 4.99 -19.61 10.49
C ASN A 505 3.88 -18.66 10.95
N ASP A 506 4.09 -17.37 10.79
CA ASP A 506 3.10 -16.30 10.95
C ASP A 506 2.45 -16.16 12.36
N ASP A 507 3.02 -16.82 13.38
CA ASP A 507 2.53 -16.77 14.77
C ASP A 507 3.54 -16.13 15.74
N ILE A 508 4.61 -15.52 15.21
CA ILE A 508 5.66 -14.88 16.00
C ILE A 508 5.54 -13.36 15.89
N SER A 509 5.71 -12.69 17.02
CA SER A 509 5.79 -11.23 17.07
C SER A 509 6.99 -10.77 17.87
N ILE A 510 7.66 -9.69 17.43
CA ILE A 510 8.51 -8.89 18.30
C ILE A 510 7.67 -7.78 18.92
N ILE A 511 7.77 -7.61 20.25
CA ILE A 511 6.81 -6.78 20.99
C ILE A 511 7.53 -5.87 22.00
N VAL A 512 7.00 -4.66 22.13
CA VAL A 512 7.38 -3.66 23.12
C VAL A 512 6.19 -3.40 24.03
N TYR A 513 6.27 -3.76 25.29
CA TYR A 513 5.26 -3.45 26.30
C TYR A 513 5.58 -2.11 26.98
N MET A 514 4.65 -1.18 26.90
CA MET A 514 4.78 0.19 27.35
C MET A 514 3.76 0.58 28.43
N GLY A 515 2.90 -0.34 28.86
CA GLY A 515 2.06 -0.16 30.03
C GLY A 515 2.87 -0.12 31.33
N SER A 516 2.24 0.11 32.48
CA SER A 516 2.93 0.23 33.77
C SER A 516 2.29 -0.60 34.87
N ALA A 517 2.95 -1.68 35.28
CA ALA A 517 2.63 -2.41 36.51
C ALA A 517 3.10 -1.70 37.79
N GLN A 518 3.81 -0.57 37.69
CA GLN A 518 4.43 0.16 38.81
C GLN A 518 3.60 1.37 39.30
N GLY A 519 2.37 1.50 38.81
CA GLY A 519 1.45 2.59 39.17
C GLY A 519 1.39 3.70 38.13
N THR A 520 0.68 4.78 38.48
CA THR A 520 0.43 5.91 37.57
C THR A 520 1.72 6.63 37.24
N LEU A 521 2.00 6.78 35.96
CA LEU A 521 3.06 7.61 35.41
C LEU A 521 2.46 8.91 34.88
N GLU A 522 3.24 9.98 34.93
CA GLU A 522 2.88 11.23 34.24
C GLU A 522 2.75 11.00 32.73
N PRO A 523 1.91 11.77 32.02
CA PRO A 523 1.84 11.71 30.55
C PRO A 523 3.22 11.87 29.91
N HIS A 524 3.52 11.03 28.93
CA HIS A 524 4.84 10.98 28.30
C HIS A 524 4.80 10.30 26.94
N THR A 525 5.93 10.36 26.22
CA THR A 525 6.05 9.73 24.91
C THR A 525 7.20 8.71 24.91
N ILE A 526 6.98 7.56 24.27
CA ILE A 526 8.01 6.60 23.89
C ILE A 526 8.12 6.61 22.38
N SER A 527 9.32 6.89 21.89
CA SER A 527 9.64 6.93 20.45
C SER A 527 10.51 5.73 20.10
N VAL A 528 10.02 4.83 19.27
CA VAL A 528 10.77 3.68 18.73
C VAL A 528 11.37 4.08 17.40
N SER A 529 12.70 4.00 17.26
CA SER A 529 13.43 4.44 16.07
C SER A 529 13.99 3.32 15.21
N SER A 530 14.05 2.08 15.70
CA SER A 530 14.36 0.90 14.91
C SER A 530 13.98 -0.39 15.62
N ILE A 531 13.65 -1.42 14.83
CA ILE A 531 13.42 -2.79 15.30
C ILE A 531 14.09 -3.74 14.31
N SER A 532 14.83 -4.75 14.79
CA SER A 532 15.39 -5.80 13.96
C SER A 532 15.37 -7.18 14.62
N ILE A 533 15.28 -8.22 13.81
CA ILE A 533 15.50 -9.62 14.18
C ILE A 533 16.42 -10.23 13.14
N GLU A 534 17.50 -10.84 13.59
CA GLU A 534 18.51 -11.46 12.75
C GLU A 534 18.79 -12.90 13.21
N LYS A 535 18.94 -13.82 12.26
CA LYS A 535 19.37 -15.18 12.52
C LYS A 535 20.84 -15.15 12.98
N LYS A 536 21.13 -15.83 14.07
CA LYS A 536 22.49 -15.92 14.58
C LYS A 536 23.19 -17.12 13.96
N ASP A 537 24.43 -16.94 13.51
CA ASP A 537 25.29 -17.97 12.92
C ASP A 537 25.54 -19.16 13.87
#